data_bb3f469e14563e4d478e9052cf91ce8d
#
_entry.id   bb3f469e14563e4d478e9052cf91ce8d
#
_cell.length_a   1.000
_cell.length_b   1.000
_cell.length_c   1.000
_cell.angle_alpha   90.00
_cell.angle_beta   90.00
_cell.angle_gamma   90.00
#
_symmetry.space_group_name_H-M   'P 1'
#
loop_
_entity.id
_entity.type
_entity.pdbx_description
1 polymer ?
#
loop_
_entity_poly.entity_id
_entity_poly.type
_entity_poly.pdbx_seq_one_letter_code
_entity_poly.pdbx_strand_id
1 'polypeptide(L)'
;VWRDSKPVQSGDPVDLYLRGRVPRLGVMPTEIRFHRALPYWDAPSSLDGKPTLRGTYPAMLVLGLDAQGEVVQLHKTYLTTQGSKAEVPYPKKTDVGVGSNSFALRLGWPDGDSLGVCEGIETALAAGVLRPGIPVWPCHSSSVLANFEVPESLRGQVKRVIIYADADEMKNGKKAGQESAALLADRLRRVGIRSLIVRPAKIGTDMVQVAGGH
;
A
#
# COMPACT_ATOMS: atom_id res chain seq x y z
N VAL A 1 14.67 0.34 13.24
CA VAL A 1 13.54 1.14 12.71
C VAL A 1 12.22 0.49 13.06
N TRP A 2 11.92 -0.74 12.57
CA TRP A 2 10.65 -1.40 12.87
C TRP A 2 10.44 -1.65 14.36
N ARG A 3 11.48 -2.12 15.07
CA ARG A 3 11.44 -2.39 16.53
C ARG A 3 11.19 -1.12 17.35
N ASP A 4 11.60 0.05 16.88
CA ASP A 4 11.44 1.33 17.55
C ASP A 4 10.08 1.99 17.28
N SER A 5 9.30 1.41 16.38
CA SER A 5 7.94 1.86 16.08
C SER A 5 6.93 1.31 17.10
N LYS A 6 5.77 1.97 17.17
CA LYS A 6 4.68 1.65 18.11
C LYS A 6 3.38 1.40 17.34
N PRO A 7 2.41 0.69 17.92
CA PRO A 7 1.05 0.67 17.40
C PRO A 7 0.53 2.11 17.23
N VAL A 8 -0.26 2.33 16.19
CA VAL A 8 -0.92 3.63 15.95
C VAL A 8 -1.93 3.89 17.05
N GLN A 9 -1.90 5.10 17.62
CA GLN A 9 -2.84 5.55 18.63
C GLN A 9 -3.67 6.72 18.10
N SER A 10 -4.85 6.91 18.68
CA SER A 10 -5.72 8.03 18.33
C SER A 10 -5.01 9.37 18.52
N GLY A 11 -5.04 10.21 17.51
CA GLY A 11 -4.44 11.54 17.50
C GLY A 11 -2.94 11.58 17.17
N ASP A 12 -2.27 10.44 16.96
CA ASP A 12 -0.91 10.48 16.44
C ASP A 12 -0.88 10.84 14.94
N PRO A 13 0.27 11.26 14.39
CA PRO A 13 0.38 11.68 12.99
C PRO A 13 -0.12 10.67 11.96
N VAL A 14 -0.02 9.37 12.25
CA VAL A 14 -0.49 8.31 11.33
C VAL A 14 -2.02 8.20 11.39
N ASP A 15 -2.60 8.26 12.58
CA ASP A 15 -4.06 8.27 12.75
C ASP A 15 -4.69 9.48 12.08
N LEU A 16 -4.13 10.68 12.34
CA LEU A 16 -4.58 11.93 11.69
C LEU A 16 -4.50 11.84 10.17
N TYR A 17 -3.37 11.35 9.64
CA TYR A 17 -3.18 11.19 8.21
C TYR A 17 -4.20 10.24 7.59
N LEU A 18 -4.34 9.04 8.15
CA LEU A 18 -5.18 8.02 7.55
C LEU A 18 -6.67 8.36 7.67
N ARG A 19 -7.11 8.93 8.81
CA ARG A 19 -8.51 9.39 8.97
C ARG A 19 -8.82 10.64 8.14
N GLY A 20 -7.84 11.51 7.93
CA GLY A 20 -7.98 12.62 6.99
C GLY A 20 -8.16 12.14 5.55
N ARG A 21 -7.48 11.07 5.15
CA ARG A 21 -7.60 10.46 3.81
C ARG A 21 -8.84 9.56 3.68
N VAL A 22 -9.19 8.84 4.72
CA VAL A 22 -10.32 7.90 4.75
C VAL A 22 -11.20 8.20 5.98
N PRO A 23 -12.08 9.22 5.91
CA PRO A 23 -12.82 9.73 7.07
C PRO A 23 -13.67 8.69 7.80
N ARG A 24 -14.16 7.66 7.09
CA ARG A 24 -14.97 6.56 7.65
C ARG A 24 -14.15 5.34 8.07
N LEU A 25 -12.81 5.49 8.18
CA LEU A 25 -11.95 4.42 8.66
C LEU A 25 -12.35 3.99 10.08
N GLY A 26 -12.76 2.74 10.23
CA GLY A 26 -13.13 2.14 11.51
C GLY A 26 -11.89 1.83 12.36
N VAL A 27 -11.62 0.54 12.54
CA VAL A 27 -10.46 0.07 13.30
C VAL A 27 -9.19 0.26 12.49
N MET A 28 -8.15 0.79 13.13
CA MET A 28 -6.81 0.91 12.52
C MET A 28 -6.17 -0.49 12.42
N PRO A 29 -5.69 -0.91 11.23
CA PRO A 29 -4.97 -2.17 11.11
C PRO A 29 -3.72 -2.20 12.00
N THR A 30 -3.53 -3.29 12.73
CA THR A 30 -2.40 -3.46 13.67
C THR A 30 -1.05 -3.57 12.98
N GLU A 31 -1.05 -3.90 11.69
CA GLU A 31 0.12 -4.00 10.82
C GLU A 31 0.69 -2.62 10.45
N ILE A 32 -0.11 -1.57 10.61
CA ILE A 32 0.35 -0.19 10.44
C ILE A 32 0.95 0.29 11.75
N ARG A 33 2.17 0.80 11.70
CA ARG A 33 2.87 1.27 12.89
C ARG A 33 3.31 2.73 12.73
N PHE A 34 3.48 3.38 13.86
CA PHE A 34 3.96 4.75 13.98
C PHE A 34 5.40 4.80 14.49
N HIS A 35 6.27 5.51 13.78
CA HIS A 35 7.61 5.88 14.21
C HIS A 35 7.67 7.39 14.45
N ARG A 36 8.03 7.79 15.69
CA ARG A 36 7.96 9.19 16.11
C ARG A 36 8.89 10.13 15.35
N ALA A 37 10.11 9.69 15.06
CA ALA A 37 11.17 10.53 14.48
C ALA A 37 12.09 9.66 13.61
N LEU A 38 11.63 9.32 12.38
CA LEU A 38 12.41 8.53 11.44
C LEU A 38 13.35 9.43 10.65
N PRO A 39 14.67 9.16 10.60
CA PRO A 39 15.60 9.90 9.75
C PRO A 39 15.21 9.84 8.27
N TYR A 40 15.17 11.00 7.62
CA TYR A 40 14.99 11.12 6.19
C TYR A 40 16.32 11.44 5.52
N TRP A 41 16.74 10.60 4.62
CA TRP A 41 17.98 10.76 3.86
C TRP A 41 17.66 11.11 2.42
N ASP A 42 18.27 12.20 1.92
CA ASP A 42 18.26 12.50 0.48
C ASP A 42 19.16 11.53 -0.26
N ALA A 43 18.78 11.24 -1.50
CA ALA A 43 19.67 10.50 -2.39
C ALA A 43 20.99 11.28 -2.61
N PRO A 44 22.10 10.59 -2.88
CA PRO A 44 23.34 11.25 -3.24
C PRO A 44 23.15 12.19 -4.43
N SER A 45 23.80 13.35 -4.39
CA SER A 45 23.78 14.31 -5.51
C SER A 45 24.70 13.91 -6.68
N SER A 46 25.57 12.92 -6.47
CA SER A 46 26.47 12.34 -7.49
C SER A 46 26.58 10.83 -7.30
N LEU A 47 27.08 10.10 -8.29
CA LEU A 47 27.24 8.63 -8.25
C LEU A 47 28.13 8.15 -7.10
N ASP A 48 29.14 8.94 -6.72
CA ASP A 48 30.07 8.65 -5.63
C ASP A 48 29.71 9.37 -4.31
N GLY A 49 28.58 10.06 -4.30
CA GLY A 49 28.10 10.83 -3.16
C GLY A 49 27.55 9.95 -2.05
N LYS A 50 27.51 10.48 -0.83
CA LYS A 50 26.84 9.84 0.31
C LYS A 50 25.44 10.44 0.48
N PRO A 51 24.46 9.65 0.95
CA PRO A 51 23.17 10.19 1.35
C PRO A 51 23.33 11.28 2.42
N THR A 52 22.55 12.34 2.33
CA THR A 52 22.58 13.46 3.28
C THR A 52 21.34 13.41 4.16
N LEU A 53 21.55 13.51 5.48
CA LEU A 53 20.44 13.60 6.42
C LEU A 53 19.73 14.95 6.27
N ARG A 54 18.48 14.94 5.83
CA ARG A 54 17.64 16.14 5.72
C ARG A 54 16.98 16.52 7.05
N GLY A 55 16.63 15.51 7.85
CA GLY A 55 15.97 15.71 9.14
C GLY A 55 15.31 14.41 9.64
N THR A 56 14.50 14.55 10.68
CA THR A 56 13.71 13.45 11.24
C THR A 56 12.23 13.81 11.22
N TYR A 57 11.38 12.87 10.85
CA TYR A 57 9.95 13.08 10.68
C TYR A 57 9.14 11.95 11.32
N PRO A 58 7.93 12.23 11.80
CA PRO A 58 6.96 11.17 12.06
C PRO A 58 6.79 10.30 10.82
N ALA A 59 6.63 9.00 10.99
CA ALA A 59 6.47 8.12 9.85
C ALA A 59 5.48 6.97 10.11
N MET A 60 4.69 6.67 9.11
CA MET A 60 3.92 5.43 9.00
C MET A 60 4.83 4.35 8.44
N LEU A 61 4.83 3.18 9.08
CA LEU A 61 5.60 2.01 8.69
C LEU A 61 4.68 0.81 8.47
N VAL A 62 4.94 0.06 7.41
CA VAL A 62 4.28 -1.22 7.14
C VAL A 62 5.28 -2.19 6.53
N LEU A 63 5.27 -3.45 6.99
CA LEU A 63 6.12 -4.50 6.41
C LEU A 63 5.52 -5.03 5.11
N GLY A 64 6.36 -5.21 4.12
CA GLY A 64 6.06 -5.93 2.89
C GLY A 64 6.52 -7.37 2.98
N LEU A 65 5.60 -8.31 2.76
CA LEU A 65 5.86 -9.74 2.81
C LEU A 65 5.66 -10.37 1.44
N ASP A 66 6.57 -11.26 1.07
CA ASP A 66 6.46 -12.06 -0.16
C ASP A 66 5.45 -13.22 -0.04
N ALA A 67 5.36 -14.06 -1.07
CA ALA A 67 4.44 -15.19 -1.08
C ALA A 67 4.78 -16.26 -0.04
N GLN A 68 6.01 -16.37 0.42
CA GLN A 68 6.48 -17.27 1.46
C GLN A 68 6.20 -16.72 2.88
N GLY A 69 5.91 -15.42 3.00
CA GLY A 69 5.70 -14.75 4.27
C GLY A 69 6.95 -14.12 4.84
N GLU A 70 8.04 -14.08 4.07
CA GLU A 70 9.27 -13.42 4.48
C GLU A 70 9.16 -11.90 4.33
N VAL A 71 9.75 -11.18 5.28
CA VAL A 71 9.81 -9.72 5.22
C VAL A 71 10.87 -9.31 4.21
N VAL A 72 10.41 -8.79 3.07
CA VAL A 72 11.28 -8.37 1.96
C VAL A 72 11.35 -6.87 1.80
N GLN A 73 10.47 -6.11 2.47
CA GLN A 73 10.40 -4.66 2.31
C GLN A 73 9.90 -3.98 3.58
N LEU A 74 10.31 -2.73 3.79
CA LEU A 74 9.73 -1.81 4.76
C LEU A 74 9.21 -0.57 4.03
N HIS A 75 7.89 -0.46 3.96
CA HIS A 75 7.23 0.75 3.46
C HIS A 75 7.27 1.85 4.51
N LYS A 76 7.62 3.07 4.10
CA LYS A 76 7.72 4.28 4.91
C LYS A 76 6.92 5.39 4.26
N THR A 77 6.04 6.04 5.02
CA THR A 77 5.43 7.32 4.63
C THR A 77 5.80 8.37 5.67
N TYR A 78 6.61 9.34 5.28
CA TYR A 78 7.02 10.45 6.14
C TYR A 78 5.90 11.48 6.23
N LEU A 79 5.63 11.92 7.45
CA LEU A 79 4.50 12.77 7.80
C LEU A 79 4.98 14.04 8.52
N THR A 80 4.11 15.04 8.57
CA THR A 80 4.19 16.14 9.53
C THR A 80 3.56 15.71 10.86
N THR A 81 3.79 16.47 11.91
CA THR A 81 3.11 16.26 13.21
C THR A 81 1.59 16.48 13.14
N GLN A 82 1.11 17.18 12.13
CA GLN A 82 -0.32 17.45 11.87
C GLN A 82 -0.99 16.39 10.99
N GLY A 83 -0.30 15.30 10.63
CA GLY A 83 -0.88 14.22 9.83
C GLY A 83 -0.98 14.52 8.33
N SER A 84 -0.14 15.40 7.81
CA SER A 84 0.06 15.57 6.36
C SER A 84 1.33 14.86 5.90
N LYS A 85 1.50 14.62 4.59
CA LYS A 85 2.79 14.16 4.08
C LYS A 85 3.87 15.20 4.35
N ALA A 86 5.04 14.76 4.77
CA ALA A 86 6.19 15.64 4.97
C ALA A 86 6.60 16.35 3.67
N GLU A 87 7.04 17.59 3.78
CA GLU A 87 7.52 18.39 2.64
C GLU A 87 8.96 17.98 2.28
N VAL A 88 9.07 16.78 1.73
CA VAL A 88 10.33 16.18 1.26
C VAL A 88 10.12 15.66 -0.16
N PRO A 89 11.20 15.52 -0.97
CA PRO A 89 11.07 15.12 -2.38
C PRO A 89 10.27 13.83 -2.60
N TYR A 90 10.47 12.85 -1.74
CA TYR A 90 9.80 11.53 -1.83
C TYR A 90 9.26 11.15 -0.45
N PRO A 91 8.06 11.62 -0.06
CA PRO A 91 7.50 11.30 1.26
C PRO A 91 7.15 9.82 1.44
N LYS A 92 6.97 9.07 0.35
CA LYS A 92 6.84 7.61 0.36
C LYS A 92 8.14 6.99 -0.11
N LYS A 93 8.72 6.10 0.70
CA LYS A 93 9.95 5.34 0.39
C LYS A 93 9.80 3.88 0.78
N THR A 94 10.55 3.04 0.11
CA THR A 94 10.85 1.67 0.55
C THR A 94 12.35 1.56 0.80
N ASP A 95 12.75 0.61 1.64
CA ASP A 95 14.17 0.27 1.72
C ASP A 95 14.62 -0.37 0.39
N VAL A 96 15.92 -0.31 0.10
CA VAL A 96 16.49 -1.09 -0.98
C VAL A 96 16.37 -2.55 -0.57
N GLY A 97 15.34 -3.19 -1.10
CA GLY A 97 14.96 -4.52 -0.67
C GLY A 97 15.84 -5.61 -1.23
N VAL A 98 15.80 -6.75 -0.59
CA VAL A 98 16.44 -7.98 -1.05
C VAL A 98 15.57 -8.58 -2.16
N GLY A 99 15.51 -7.88 -3.30
CA GLY A 99 15.23 -8.48 -4.60
C GLY A 99 13.85 -9.07 -4.91
N SER A 100 12.81 -8.94 -4.08
CA SER A 100 11.49 -9.42 -4.46
C SER A 100 10.69 -8.34 -5.18
N ASN A 101 10.29 -8.61 -6.43
CA ASN A 101 9.35 -7.79 -7.19
C ASN A 101 7.88 -8.20 -6.91
N SER A 102 7.65 -9.15 -5.99
CA SER A 102 6.33 -9.63 -5.59
C SER A 102 6.24 -9.60 -4.08
N PHE A 103 5.49 -8.64 -3.54
CA PHE A 103 5.15 -8.54 -2.12
C PHE A 103 3.85 -7.79 -1.92
N ALA A 104 3.28 -7.91 -0.74
CA ALA A 104 2.14 -7.10 -0.31
C ALA A 104 2.30 -6.63 1.13
N LEU A 105 1.73 -5.46 1.43
CA LEU A 105 1.57 -4.97 2.79
C LEU A 105 0.27 -5.61 3.33
N ARG A 106 0.39 -6.68 4.12
CA ARG A 106 -0.76 -7.51 4.50
C ARG A 106 -1.57 -6.84 5.61
N LEU A 107 -2.57 -6.04 5.25
CA LEU A 107 -3.50 -5.39 6.19
C LEU A 107 -4.68 -6.32 6.49
N GLY A 108 -4.63 -6.96 7.67
CA GLY A 108 -5.58 -7.99 8.04
C GLY A 108 -5.38 -9.31 7.31
N TRP A 109 -6.15 -10.33 7.71
CA TRP A 109 -6.06 -11.69 7.15
C TRP A 109 -7.43 -12.15 6.63
N PRO A 110 -7.53 -12.78 5.45
CA PRO A 110 -8.81 -13.28 4.96
C PRO A 110 -9.28 -14.49 5.78
N ASP A 111 -10.49 -14.42 6.28
CA ASP A 111 -11.22 -15.52 6.93
C ASP A 111 -12.13 -16.27 5.94
N GLY A 112 -12.40 -15.68 4.77
CA GLY A 112 -13.16 -16.27 3.67
C GLY A 112 -12.30 -16.61 2.44
N ASP A 113 -12.99 -16.77 1.28
CA ASP A 113 -12.37 -17.14 0.00
C ASP A 113 -11.89 -15.97 -0.85
N SER A 114 -11.99 -14.75 -0.34
CA SER A 114 -11.77 -13.53 -1.10
C SER A 114 -10.70 -12.65 -0.49
N LEU A 115 -9.84 -12.09 -1.34
CA LEU A 115 -8.78 -11.15 -0.97
C LEU A 115 -8.82 -9.96 -1.93
N GLY A 116 -8.73 -8.75 -1.41
CA GLY A 116 -8.52 -7.53 -2.18
C GLY A 116 -7.04 -7.21 -2.35
N VAL A 117 -6.68 -6.63 -3.49
CA VAL A 117 -5.33 -6.06 -3.70
C VAL A 117 -5.43 -4.73 -4.43
N CYS A 118 -4.48 -3.83 -4.17
CA CYS A 118 -4.41 -2.51 -4.82
C CYS A 118 -2.97 -1.98 -4.80
N GLU A 119 -2.75 -0.77 -5.29
CA GLU A 119 -1.42 -0.16 -5.27
C GLU A 119 -1.10 0.48 -3.90
N GLY A 120 -1.98 1.32 -3.36
CA GLY A 120 -1.71 2.18 -2.21
C GLY A 120 -2.42 1.80 -0.92
N ILE A 121 -1.84 2.17 0.23
CA ILE A 121 -2.42 1.92 1.56
C ILE A 121 -3.77 2.63 1.69
N GLU A 122 -3.84 3.87 1.26
CA GLU A 122 -5.04 4.68 1.34
C GLU A 122 -6.19 4.06 0.52
N THR A 123 -5.88 3.56 -0.69
CA THR A 123 -6.81 2.83 -1.55
C THR A 123 -7.29 1.54 -0.88
N ALA A 124 -6.38 0.79 -0.21
CA ALA A 124 -6.74 -0.43 0.51
C ALA A 124 -7.73 -0.17 1.64
N LEU A 125 -7.46 0.85 2.46
CA LEU A 125 -8.32 1.22 3.57
C LEU A 125 -9.68 1.73 3.10
N ALA A 126 -9.72 2.55 2.05
CA ALA A 126 -10.96 3.02 1.44
C ALA A 126 -11.80 1.87 0.87
N ALA A 127 -11.17 0.92 0.18
CA ALA A 127 -11.83 -0.27 -0.33
C ALA A 127 -12.40 -1.15 0.80
N GLY A 128 -11.66 -1.28 1.91
CA GLY A 128 -12.13 -1.97 3.12
C GLY A 128 -13.35 -1.31 3.77
N VAL A 129 -13.42 0.02 3.75
CA VAL A 129 -14.61 0.77 4.19
C VAL A 129 -15.82 0.52 3.28
N LEU A 130 -15.61 0.46 1.97
CA LEU A 130 -16.67 0.23 0.99
C LEU A 130 -17.15 -1.22 0.95
N ARG A 131 -16.28 -2.17 1.28
CA ARG A 131 -16.58 -3.61 1.32
C ARG A 131 -16.03 -4.27 2.60
N PRO A 132 -16.69 -4.07 3.74
CA PRO A 132 -16.29 -4.68 5.00
C PRO A 132 -16.22 -6.23 4.89
N GLY A 133 -15.30 -6.83 5.63
CA GLY A 133 -15.11 -8.28 5.68
C GLY A 133 -14.17 -8.86 4.60
N ILE A 134 -13.70 -8.05 3.65
CA ILE A 134 -12.67 -8.48 2.69
C ILE A 134 -11.40 -7.66 2.96
N PRO A 135 -10.32 -8.26 3.48
CA PRO A 135 -9.07 -7.56 3.65
C PRO A 135 -8.49 -7.14 2.30
N VAL A 136 -7.90 -5.96 2.24
CA VAL A 136 -7.30 -5.42 1.03
C VAL A 136 -5.82 -5.13 1.30
N TRP A 137 -4.94 -5.74 0.50
CA TRP A 137 -3.50 -5.65 0.66
C TRP A 137 -2.90 -4.72 -0.40
N PRO A 138 -2.27 -3.61 0.00
CA PRO A 138 -1.55 -2.76 -0.95
C PRO A 138 -0.22 -3.39 -1.37
N CYS A 139 0.11 -3.22 -2.65
CA CYS A 139 1.32 -3.74 -3.30
C CYS A 139 2.39 -2.65 -3.54
N HIS A 140 2.25 -1.48 -2.92
CA HIS A 140 3.18 -0.36 -2.99
C HIS A 140 3.27 0.36 -4.36
N SER A 141 3.27 -0.37 -5.47
CA SER A 141 3.37 0.17 -6.82
C SER A 141 2.65 -0.68 -7.85
N SER A 142 2.36 -0.11 -9.02
CA SER A 142 1.73 -0.81 -10.14
C SER A 142 2.55 -2.01 -10.61
N SER A 143 3.88 -1.92 -10.64
CA SER A 143 4.75 -3.04 -11.03
C SER A 143 4.70 -4.20 -10.03
N VAL A 144 4.68 -3.92 -8.74
CA VAL A 144 4.54 -4.94 -7.69
C VAL A 144 3.13 -5.54 -7.73
N LEU A 145 2.10 -4.73 -7.96
CA LEU A 145 0.72 -5.21 -8.15
C LEU A 145 0.62 -6.22 -9.30
N ALA A 146 1.23 -5.91 -10.45
CA ALA A 146 1.24 -6.82 -11.61
C ALA A 146 1.90 -8.18 -11.28
N ASN A 147 2.87 -8.18 -10.36
CA ASN A 147 3.62 -9.35 -9.94
C ASN A 147 3.07 -10.03 -8.67
N PHE A 148 1.99 -9.52 -8.08
CA PHE A 148 1.42 -10.08 -6.86
C PHE A 148 1.13 -11.57 -7.00
N GLU A 149 1.44 -12.32 -5.96
CA GLU A 149 1.13 -13.75 -5.81
C GLU A 149 0.33 -13.98 -4.53
N VAL A 150 -0.66 -14.87 -4.62
CA VAL A 150 -1.37 -15.32 -3.42
C VAL A 150 -0.41 -16.13 -2.56
N PRO A 151 -0.22 -15.77 -1.27
CA PRO A 151 0.69 -16.47 -0.38
C PRO A 151 0.43 -17.97 -0.33
N GLU A 152 1.50 -18.74 -0.14
CA GLU A 152 1.41 -20.20 -0.05
C GLU A 152 0.46 -20.65 1.07
N SER A 153 0.47 -19.95 2.20
CA SER A 153 -0.43 -20.19 3.34
C SER A 153 -1.91 -19.98 3.04
N LEU A 154 -2.24 -19.27 1.94
CA LEU A 154 -3.61 -19.02 1.49
C LEU A 154 -3.98 -19.80 0.22
N ARG A 155 -3.06 -20.63 -0.33
CA ARG A 155 -3.35 -21.49 -1.48
C ARG A 155 -4.45 -22.47 -1.12
N GLY A 156 -5.45 -22.55 -2.00
CA GLY A 156 -6.64 -23.38 -1.74
C GLY A 156 -7.74 -22.70 -0.94
N GLN A 157 -7.44 -21.71 -0.08
CA GLN A 157 -8.45 -20.88 0.59
C GLN A 157 -8.94 -19.76 -0.32
N VAL A 158 -8.03 -18.92 -0.82
CA VAL A 158 -8.38 -17.79 -1.69
C VAL A 158 -8.77 -18.30 -3.08
N LYS A 159 -10.03 -18.14 -3.45
CA LYS A 159 -10.61 -18.49 -4.75
C LYS A 159 -10.89 -17.27 -5.62
N ARG A 160 -10.91 -16.08 -5.02
CA ARG A 160 -11.21 -14.82 -5.69
C ARG A 160 -10.29 -13.71 -5.22
N VAL A 161 -9.72 -12.98 -6.16
CA VAL A 161 -8.96 -11.75 -5.90
C VAL A 161 -9.70 -10.57 -6.51
N ILE A 162 -9.95 -9.53 -5.70
CA ILE A 162 -10.53 -8.27 -6.15
C ILE A 162 -9.40 -7.26 -6.30
N ILE A 163 -9.18 -6.80 -7.52
CA ILE A 163 -8.10 -5.86 -7.86
C ILE A 163 -8.70 -4.46 -7.92
N TYR A 164 -8.38 -3.61 -6.95
CA TYR A 164 -8.81 -2.21 -6.94
C TYR A 164 -7.77 -1.38 -7.69
N ALA A 165 -8.14 -0.92 -8.87
CA ALA A 165 -7.32 -0.07 -9.73
C ALA A 165 -7.85 1.36 -9.71
N ASP A 166 -6.95 2.34 -9.68
CA ASP A 166 -7.32 3.74 -9.82
C ASP A 166 -7.82 4.02 -11.25
N ALA A 167 -8.74 4.99 -11.39
CA ALA A 167 -9.23 5.43 -12.69
C ALA A 167 -8.30 6.51 -13.27
N ASP A 168 -7.02 6.20 -13.40
CA ASP A 168 -5.99 7.12 -13.87
C ASP A 168 -6.33 7.74 -15.23
N GLU A 169 -6.03 9.05 -15.34
CA GLU A 169 -5.91 9.68 -16.64
C GLU A 169 -4.70 9.13 -17.39
N MET A 170 -4.81 9.15 -18.72
CA MET A 170 -3.72 8.68 -19.57
C MET A 170 -2.51 9.63 -19.43
N LYS A 171 -1.43 9.16 -18.80
CA LYS A 171 -0.15 9.88 -18.73
C LYS A 171 0.85 9.24 -19.69
N ASN A 172 1.40 10.02 -20.61
CA ASN A 172 2.37 9.56 -21.62
C ASN A 172 1.90 8.33 -22.44
N GLY A 173 0.59 8.28 -22.77
CA GLY A 173 0.03 7.16 -23.54
C GLY A 173 -0.17 5.86 -22.75
N LYS A 174 0.08 5.84 -21.43
CA LYS A 174 -0.03 4.65 -20.57
C LYS A 174 -1.01 4.88 -19.42
N LYS A 175 -1.76 3.83 -19.11
CA LYS A 175 -2.61 3.71 -17.92
C LYS A 175 -2.01 2.63 -17.00
N ALA A 176 -0.86 2.93 -16.40
CA ALA A 176 -0.02 1.96 -15.71
C ALA A 176 -0.78 1.12 -14.67
N GLY A 177 -1.66 1.74 -13.88
CA GLY A 177 -2.50 1.01 -12.89
C GLY A 177 -3.48 0.04 -13.54
N GLN A 178 -4.11 0.43 -14.67
CA GLN A 178 -5.06 -0.42 -15.38
C GLN A 178 -4.36 -1.58 -16.12
N GLU A 179 -3.21 -1.32 -16.74
CA GLU A 179 -2.40 -2.34 -17.40
C GLU A 179 -1.91 -3.38 -16.38
N SER A 180 -1.42 -2.93 -15.22
CA SER A 180 -0.97 -3.79 -14.14
C SER A 180 -2.10 -4.65 -13.57
N ALA A 181 -3.29 -4.09 -13.39
CA ALA A 181 -4.47 -4.84 -12.95
C ALA A 181 -4.88 -5.92 -13.97
N ALA A 182 -4.82 -5.61 -15.27
CA ALA A 182 -5.13 -6.56 -16.34
C ALA A 182 -4.10 -7.70 -16.39
N LEU A 183 -2.80 -7.38 -16.28
CA LEU A 183 -1.73 -8.37 -16.22
C LEU A 183 -1.89 -9.31 -15.01
N LEU A 184 -2.17 -8.76 -13.84
CA LEU A 184 -2.43 -9.57 -12.64
C LEU A 184 -3.67 -10.46 -12.84
N ALA A 185 -4.76 -9.94 -13.37
CA ALA A 185 -5.98 -10.72 -13.62
C ALA A 185 -5.72 -11.90 -14.55
N ASP A 186 -4.91 -11.72 -15.60
CA ASP A 186 -4.53 -12.80 -16.51
C ASP A 186 -3.67 -13.87 -15.81
N ARG A 187 -2.70 -13.46 -14.99
CA ARG A 187 -1.86 -14.40 -14.21
C ARG A 187 -2.70 -15.21 -13.22
N LEU A 188 -3.60 -14.58 -12.48
CA LEU A 188 -4.49 -15.25 -11.53
C LEU A 188 -5.40 -16.29 -12.23
N ARG A 189 -5.94 -15.94 -13.41
CA ARG A 189 -6.76 -16.86 -14.20
C ARG A 189 -5.99 -18.12 -14.60
N ARG A 190 -4.71 -17.99 -14.99
CA ARG A 190 -3.85 -19.13 -15.38
C ARG A 190 -3.58 -20.11 -14.23
N VAL A 191 -3.66 -19.64 -12.98
CA VAL A 191 -3.54 -20.49 -11.78
C VAL A 191 -4.89 -20.84 -11.15
N GLY A 192 -6.00 -20.63 -11.87
CA GLY A 192 -7.34 -21.04 -11.46
C GLY A 192 -8.00 -20.13 -10.41
N ILE A 193 -7.47 -18.92 -10.17
CA ILE A 193 -8.05 -17.95 -9.24
C ILE A 193 -8.92 -16.96 -10.04
N ARG A 194 -10.18 -16.82 -9.64
CA ARG A 194 -11.09 -15.82 -10.24
C ARG A 194 -10.63 -14.42 -9.85
N SER A 195 -10.70 -13.48 -10.77
CA SER A 195 -10.36 -12.08 -10.51
C SER A 195 -11.48 -11.15 -10.94
N LEU A 196 -11.63 -10.03 -10.20
CA LEU A 196 -12.54 -8.95 -10.51
C LEU A 196 -11.75 -7.64 -10.41
N ILE A 197 -11.71 -6.88 -11.50
CA ILE A 197 -11.12 -5.53 -11.48
C ILE A 197 -12.22 -4.54 -11.12
N VAL A 198 -12.03 -3.80 -10.05
CA VAL A 198 -12.91 -2.73 -9.56
C VAL A 198 -12.18 -1.40 -9.71
N ARG A 199 -12.84 -0.42 -10.30
CA ARG A 199 -12.31 0.93 -10.48
C ARG A 199 -13.43 1.96 -10.28
N PRO A 200 -13.10 3.20 -9.88
CA PRO A 200 -14.05 4.30 -9.88
C PRO A 200 -14.67 4.51 -11.27
N ALA A 201 -15.94 4.91 -11.30
CA ALA A 201 -16.63 5.20 -12.56
C ALA A 201 -16.12 6.48 -13.24
N LYS A 202 -15.67 7.46 -12.43
CA LYS A 202 -15.16 8.74 -12.92
C LYS A 202 -13.65 8.66 -13.16
N ILE A 203 -13.21 9.03 -14.36
CA ILE A 203 -11.78 9.12 -14.72
C ILE A 203 -11.09 10.18 -13.85
N GLY A 204 -9.85 9.94 -13.45
CA GLY A 204 -9.07 10.82 -12.58
C GLY A 204 -9.43 10.72 -11.10
N THR A 205 -10.23 9.73 -10.70
CA THR A 205 -10.56 9.46 -9.30
C THR A 205 -9.94 8.15 -8.79
N ASP A 206 -9.75 8.06 -7.47
CA ASP A 206 -9.31 6.88 -6.77
C ASP A 206 -10.40 6.33 -5.81
N MET A 207 -10.15 5.20 -5.17
CA MET A 207 -11.08 4.60 -4.21
C MET A 207 -11.25 5.45 -2.95
N VAL A 208 -10.27 6.29 -2.60
CA VAL A 208 -10.34 7.23 -1.46
C VAL A 208 -11.47 8.23 -1.69
N GLN A 209 -11.52 8.83 -2.88
CA GLN A 209 -12.58 9.78 -3.26
C GLN A 209 -13.96 9.11 -3.31
N VAL A 210 -14.05 7.87 -3.79
CA VAL A 210 -15.31 7.09 -3.77
C VAL A 210 -15.78 6.84 -2.34
N ALA A 211 -14.87 6.64 -1.39
CA ALA A 211 -15.17 6.47 0.03
C ALA A 211 -15.48 7.80 0.77
N GLY A 212 -15.46 8.93 0.07
CA GLY A 212 -15.71 10.27 0.62
C GLY A 212 -14.48 10.92 1.24
N GLY A 213 -13.27 10.48 0.89
CA GLY A 213 -11.99 11.07 1.28
C GLY A 213 -11.53 12.20 0.35
N HIS A 214 -10.44 12.88 0.74
CA HIS A 214 -9.83 14.01 0.03
C HIS A 214 -8.37 13.75 -0.32
#